data_535b4103b44c055ef75478b19a6e1bda
#
_entry.id   535b4103b44c055ef75478b19a6e1bda
#
_cell.length_a   1.000
_cell.length_b   1.000
_cell.length_c   1.000
_cell.angle_alpha   90.00
_cell.angle_beta   90.00
_cell.angle_gamma   90.00
#
_symmetry.space_group_name_H-M   'P 1'
#
loop_
_entity.id
_entity.type
_entity.pdbx_description
1 polymer ?
#
loop_
_entity_poly.entity_id
_entity_poly.type
_entity_poly.pdbx_seq_one_letter_code
_entity_poly.pdbx_strand_id
1 'polypeptide(L)'
;DFIATEEVMLDLYEAEPRAPAFLPALAKVDDPDLKAIGEAGKFAQPMPAIPEMGKVWGDWGNALTFIFNGEKTPEEAYKFAQEAIIAAIASNTEGMVNLPGSWQSAAGFACEWKPDCADTAMELGEDGLYKATFTIPAGDYEVKVALDGGWDTNYGKDGVAGGDNITFTVPTDGEVTFIWDPNTFLL
;
A
#
# COMPACT_ATOMS: atom_id res chain seq x y z
N ASP A 1 -28.00 -18.44 4.25
CA ASP A 1 -26.56 -18.62 3.97
C ASP A 1 -26.33 -20.01 3.37
N PHE A 2 -26.45 -20.09 2.04
CA PHE A 2 -26.39 -21.35 1.29
C PHE A 2 -25.01 -22.05 1.40
N ILE A 3 -23.92 -21.28 1.44
CA ILE A 3 -22.55 -21.84 1.42
C ILE A 3 -22.10 -22.37 2.79
N ALA A 4 -22.60 -21.82 3.89
CA ALA A 4 -22.18 -22.17 5.24
C ALA A 4 -23.03 -23.31 5.85
N THR A 5 -23.23 -24.41 5.11
CA THR A 5 -23.89 -25.62 5.59
C THR A 5 -22.88 -26.79 5.63
N GLU A 6 -23.12 -27.72 6.51
CA GLU A 6 -22.27 -28.91 6.66
C GLU A 6 -22.22 -29.72 5.36
N GLU A 7 -23.35 -29.90 4.69
CA GLU A 7 -23.46 -30.66 3.45
C GLU A 7 -22.61 -30.03 2.34
N VAL A 8 -22.77 -28.74 2.07
CA VAL A 8 -22.00 -28.04 1.03
C VAL A 8 -20.49 -28.04 1.33
N MET A 9 -20.12 -27.90 2.60
CA MET A 9 -18.70 -27.94 2.98
C MET A 9 -18.08 -29.32 2.86
N LEU A 10 -18.83 -30.38 3.05
CA LEU A 10 -18.39 -31.77 2.81
C LEU A 10 -18.31 -32.08 1.32
N ASP A 11 -19.25 -31.61 0.51
CA ASP A 11 -19.19 -31.75 -0.95
C ASP A 11 -17.96 -31.04 -1.53
N LEU A 12 -17.65 -29.84 -1.02
CA LEU A 12 -16.43 -29.11 -1.40
C LEU A 12 -15.15 -29.85 -0.97
N TYR A 13 -15.16 -30.46 0.22
CA TYR A 13 -14.05 -31.27 0.70
C TYR A 13 -13.84 -32.54 -0.17
N GLU A 14 -14.90 -33.21 -0.61
CA GLU A 14 -14.80 -34.34 -1.51
C GLU A 14 -14.24 -33.95 -2.90
N ALA A 15 -14.60 -32.76 -3.39
CA ALA A 15 -14.11 -32.27 -4.66
C ALA A 15 -12.64 -31.81 -4.60
N GLU A 16 -12.24 -31.16 -3.51
CA GLU A 16 -10.87 -30.66 -3.29
C GLU A 16 -10.52 -30.76 -1.79
N PRO A 17 -9.74 -31.78 -1.37
CA PRO A 17 -9.43 -32.04 0.04
C PRO A 17 -8.66 -30.86 0.68
N ARG A 18 -9.39 -30.00 1.39
CA ARG A 18 -8.86 -28.91 2.22
C ARG A 18 -9.60 -28.90 3.55
N ALA A 19 -8.93 -28.48 4.63
CA ALA A 19 -9.57 -28.37 5.94
C ALA A 19 -10.76 -27.39 5.88
N PRO A 20 -12.02 -27.85 6.09
CA PRO A 20 -13.17 -26.97 6.11
C PRO A 20 -13.08 -25.95 7.26
N ALA A 21 -13.36 -24.69 6.98
CA ALA A 21 -13.45 -23.66 8.02
C ALA A 21 -14.70 -23.79 8.89
N PHE A 22 -15.72 -24.52 8.41
CA PHE A 22 -16.96 -24.79 9.12
C PHE A 22 -16.77 -25.95 10.10
N LEU A 23 -16.76 -25.69 11.39
CA LEU A 23 -16.41 -26.66 12.43
C LEU A 23 -17.22 -27.98 12.40
N PRO A 24 -18.54 -27.98 12.13
CA PRO A 24 -19.29 -29.24 12.01
C PRO A 24 -18.81 -30.15 10.87
N ALA A 25 -18.42 -29.55 9.73
CA ALA A 25 -17.86 -30.29 8.61
C ALA A 25 -16.44 -30.78 8.93
N LEU A 26 -15.59 -29.94 9.53
CA LEU A 26 -14.24 -30.30 9.95
C LEU A 26 -14.23 -31.49 10.91
N ALA A 27 -15.20 -31.59 11.81
CA ALA A 27 -15.34 -32.69 12.75
C ALA A 27 -15.58 -34.06 12.06
N LYS A 28 -16.06 -34.10 10.79
CA LYS A 28 -16.32 -35.27 10.00
C LYS A 28 -15.19 -35.67 9.04
N VAL A 29 -14.18 -34.80 8.91
CA VAL A 29 -13.01 -35.11 8.11
C VAL A 29 -12.13 -36.13 8.83
N ASP A 30 -11.81 -37.25 8.15
CA ASP A 30 -11.01 -38.33 8.74
C ASP A 30 -9.51 -38.25 8.43
N ASP A 31 -9.10 -37.33 7.58
CA ASP A 31 -7.70 -37.09 7.24
C ASP A 31 -6.93 -36.54 8.45
N PRO A 32 -5.87 -37.21 8.93
CA PRO A 32 -5.13 -36.84 10.12
C PRO A 32 -4.35 -35.51 9.93
N ASP A 33 -3.86 -35.24 8.72
CA ASP A 33 -3.10 -34.00 8.43
C ASP A 33 -4.03 -32.77 8.42
N LEU A 34 -5.22 -32.94 7.84
CA LEU A 34 -6.24 -31.91 7.85
C LEU A 34 -6.84 -31.67 9.25
N LYS A 35 -6.96 -32.71 10.06
CA LYS A 35 -7.32 -32.58 11.48
C LYS A 35 -6.26 -31.80 12.25
N ALA A 36 -4.99 -32.07 12.02
CA ALA A 36 -3.89 -31.32 12.65
C ALA A 36 -3.90 -29.86 12.25
N ILE A 37 -4.16 -29.53 10.97
CA ILE A 37 -4.33 -28.16 10.49
C ILE A 37 -5.53 -27.48 11.18
N GLY A 38 -6.65 -28.19 11.31
CA GLY A 38 -7.85 -27.69 11.98
C GLY A 38 -7.61 -27.40 13.47
N GLU A 39 -6.86 -28.25 14.17
CA GLU A 39 -6.46 -28.02 15.55
C GLU A 39 -5.53 -26.81 15.69
N ALA A 40 -4.54 -26.67 14.80
CA ALA A 40 -3.66 -25.49 14.76
C ALA A 40 -4.47 -24.20 14.50
N GLY A 41 -5.51 -24.27 13.68
CA GLY A 41 -6.41 -23.17 13.39
C GLY A 41 -7.12 -22.57 14.61
N LYS A 42 -7.27 -23.32 15.71
CA LYS A 42 -7.85 -22.81 16.97
C LYS A 42 -6.99 -21.72 17.63
N PHE A 43 -5.71 -21.70 17.32
CA PHE A 43 -4.75 -20.73 17.82
C PHE A 43 -4.40 -19.67 16.76
N ALA A 44 -4.92 -19.81 15.55
CA ALA A 44 -4.65 -18.88 14.47
C ALA A 44 -5.37 -17.56 14.71
N GLN A 45 -4.69 -16.49 14.36
CA GLN A 45 -5.28 -15.15 14.30
C GLN A 45 -5.65 -14.85 12.85
N PRO A 46 -6.79 -14.19 12.59
CA PRO A 46 -7.07 -13.70 11.27
C PRO A 46 -5.93 -12.82 10.75
N MET A 47 -5.57 -13.02 9.50
CA MET A 47 -4.60 -12.16 8.85
C MET A 47 -5.14 -10.71 8.84
N PRO A 48 -4.32 -9.71 9.15
CA PRO A 48 -4.73 -8.32 9.05
C PRO A 48 -5.25 -7.99 7.65
N ALA A 49 -6.44 -7.40 7.56
CA ALA A 49 -7.04 -6.96 6.30
C ALA A 49 -6.63 -5.51 6.00
N ILE A 50 -5.32 -5.26 5.93
CA ILE A 50 -4.73 -3.96 5.63
C ILE A 50 -3.97 -4.03 4.30
N PRO A 51 -3.89 -2.92 3.54
CA PRO A 51 -3.22 -2.89 2.23
C PRO A 51 -1.76 -3.36 2.28
N GLU A 52 -1.06 -3.06 3.36
CA GLU A 52 0.35 -3.40 3.57
C GLU A 52 0.62 -4.91 3.56
N MET A 53 -0.39 -5.74 3.82
CA MET A 53 -0.25 -7.20 3.73
C MET A 53 0.13 -7.69 2.34
N GLY A 54 -0.22 -6.93 1.28
CA GLY A 54 0.21 -7.23 -0.07
C GLY A 54 1.74 -7.24 -0.25
N LYS A 55 2.45 -6.42 0.53
CA LYS A 55 3.92 -6.31 0.47
C LYS A 55 4.66 -7.46 1.17
N VAL A 56 3.95 -8.25 2.00
CA VAL A 56 4.56 -9.33 2.81
C VAL A 56 4.86 -10.57 1.97
N TRP A 57 3.96 -10.93 1.06
CA TRP A 57 3.96 -12.25 0.43
C TRP A 57 5.14 -12.54 -0.48
N GLY A 58 5.59 -11.55 -1.26
CA GLY A 58 6.70 -11.69 -2.19
C GLY A 58 8.01 -12.03 -1.47
N ASP A 59 8.39 -11.20 -0.53
CA ASP A 59 9.65 -11.35 0.18
C ASP A 59 9.66 -12.50 1.17
N TRP A 60 8.50 -12.82 1.77
CA TRP A 60 8.37 -14.04 2.56
C TRP A 60 8.50 -15.31 1.71
N GLY A 61 7.90 -15.33 0.52
CA GLY A 61 8.08 -16.41 -0.45
C GLY A 61 9.53 -16.57 -0.91
N ASN A 62 10.23 -15.47 -1.15
CA ASN A 62 11.66 -15.46 -1.47
C ASN A 62 12.51 -16.07 -0.35
N ALA A 63 12.20 -15.73 0.93
CA ALA A 63 12.89 -16.32 2.07
C ALA A 63 12.74 -17.84 2.12
N LEU A 64 11.54 -18.36 1.90
CA LEU A 64 11.30 -19.80 1.83
C LEU A 64 12.11 -20.45 0.68
N THR A 65 12.16 -19.81 -0.48
CA THR A 65 12.94 -20.28 -1.63
C THR A 65 14.42 -20.37 -1.30
N PHE A 66 15.01 -19.36 -0.66
CA PHE A 66 16.40 -19.36 -0.23
C PHE A 66 16.71 -20.50 0.75
N ILE A 67 15.77 -20.80 1.66
CA ILE A 67 15.91 -21.91 2.62
C ILE A 67 15.87 -23.27 1.89
N PHE A 68 14.88 -23.48 1.03
CA PHE A 68 14.73 -24.73 0.29
C PHE A 68 15.87 -25.01 -0.67
N ASN A 69 16.43 -23.97 -1.27
CA ASN A 69 17.61 -24.09 -2.14
C ASN A 69 18.92 -24.24 -1.37
N GLY A 70 18.93 -24.08 -0.06
CA GLY A 70 20.13 -24.09 0.77
C GLY A 70 21.04 -22.86 0.58
N GLU A 71 20.48 -21.76 0.04
CA GLU A 71 21.22 -20.51 -0.22
C GLU A 71 21.44 -19.69 1.06
N LYS A 72 20.51 -19.77 2.00
CA LYS A 72 20.56 -19.08 3.30
C LYS A 72 20.04 -20.01 4.41
N THR A 73 20.54 -19.77 5.61
CA THR A 73 19.92 -20.36 6.81
C THR A 73 18.53 -19.76 7.03
N PRO A 74 17.62 -20.45 7.73
CA PRO A 74 16.31 -19.90 8.05
C PRO A 74 16.37 -18.52 8.71
N GLU A 75 17.30 -18.33 9.64
CA GLU A 75 17.47 -17.06 10.34
C GLU A 75 17.89 -15.92 9.40
N GLU A 76 18.86 -16.17 8.53
CA GLU A 76 19.33 -15.18 7.53
C GLU A 76 18.23 -14.86 6.51
N ALA A 77 17.47 -15.86 6.05
CA ALA A 77 16.41 -15.69 5.08
C ALA A 77 15.24 -14.87 5.64
N TYR A 78 14.81 -15.15 6.87
CA TYR A 78 13.74 -14.39 7.50
C TYR A 78 14.15 -12.97 7.88
N LYS A 79 15.41 -12.76 8.30
CA LYS A 79 15.93 -11.42 8.52
C LYS A 79 15.94 -10.59 7.24
N PHE A 80 16.40 -11.19 6.14
CA PHE A 80 16.33 -10.56 4.81
C PHE A 80 14.89 -10.18 4.42
N ALA A 81 13.95 -11.13 4.56
CA ALA A 81 12.54 -10.85 4.26
C ALA A 81 11.96 -9.74 5.15
N GLN A 82 12.26 -9.75 6.44
CA GLN A 82 11.81 -8.71 7.37
C GLN A 82 12.30 -7.32 6.95
N GLU A 83 13.58 -7.18 6.63
CA GLU A 83 14.17 -5.92 6.19
C GLU A 83 13.54 -5.43 4.87
N ALA A 84 13.35 -6.34 3.91
CA ALA A 84 12.73 -6.04 2.62
C ALA A 84 11.23 -5.64 2.77
N ILE A 85 10.46 -6.36 3.59
CA ILE A 85 9.06 -6.06 3.88
C ILE A 85 8.92 -4.70 4.57
N ILE A 86 9.75 -4.41 5.58
CA ILE A 86 9.73 -3.11 6.27
C ILE A 86 10.03 -1.98 5.28
N ALA A 87 11.04 -2.16 4.41
CA ALA A 87 11.36 -1.18 3.39
C ALA A 87 10.22 -0.99 2.37
N ALA A 88 9.59 -2.10 1.93
CA ALA A 88 8.45 -2.06 1.01
C ALA A 88 7.21 -1.40 1.61
N ILE A 89 6.96 -1.59 2.91
CA ILE A 89 5.86 -0.90 3.63
C ILE A 89 6.19 0.59 3.80
N ALA A 90 7.42 0.91 4.17
CA ALA A 90 7.86 2.31 4.31
C ALA A 90 7.83 3.08 2.98
N SER A 91 8.03 2.37 1.86
CA SER A 91 7.93 2.94 0.51
C SER A 91 6.53 2.78 -0.10
N ASN A 92 5.52 2.39 0.70
CA ASN A 92 4.16 2.20 0.20
C ASN A 92 3.53 3.55 -0.15
N THR A 93 3.44 3.78 -1.44
CA THR A 93 2.88 5.01 -2.02
C THR A 93 1.51 4.79 -2.66
N GLU A 94 0.96 3.56 -2.54
CA GLU A 94 -0.37 3.24 -3.09
C GLU A 94 -1.46 4.13 -2.44
N GLY A 95 -2.21 4.82 -3.28
CA GLY A 95 -3.19 5.81 -2.85
C GLY A 95 -2.61 7.14 -2.39
N MET A 96 -1.28 7.31 -2.40
CA MET A 96 -0.64 8.58 -2.09
C MET A 96 -0.92 9.61 -3.19
N VAL A 97 -1.36 10.78 -2.78
CA VAL A 97 -1.40 11.97 -3.64
C VAL A 97 -0.30 12.90 -3.20
N ASN A 98 0.59 13.27 -4.11
CA ASN A 98 1.76 14.07 -3.80
C ASN A 98 1.89 15.29 -4.73
N LEU A 99 2.69 16.25 -4.31
CA LEU A 99 2.92 17.53 -4.96
C LEU A 99 4.40 17.70 -5.38
N PRO A 100 4.94 16.84 -6.27
CA PRO A 100 6.30 17.02 -6.74
C PRO A 100 6.48 18.34 -7.48
N GLY A 101 7.54 19.06 -7.17
CA GLY A 101 7.81 20.35 -7.77
C GLY A 101 9.12 20.96 -7.33
N SER A 102 9.48 22.09 -7.95
CA SER A 102 10.68 22.86 -7.61
C SER A 102 10.59 23.55 -6.23
N TRP A 103 9.41 23.65 -5.67
CA TRP A 103 9.15 24.24 -4.37
C TRP A 103 9.61 23.34 -3.20
N GLN A 104 9.70 22.02 -3.42
CA GLN A 104 10.00 21.05 -2.36
C GLN A 104 11.35 21.34 -1.70
N SER A 105 12.42 21.45 -2.48
CA SER A 105 13.75 21.75 -1.95
C SER A 105 13.85 23.17 -1.39
N ALA A 106 13.16 24.15 -2.00
CA ALA A 106 13.11 25.51 -1.50
C ALA A 106 12.42 25.61 -0.12
N ALA A 107 11.41 24.80 0.13
CA ALA A 107 10.73 24.68 1.42
C ALA A 107 11.52 23.84 2.46
N GLY A 108 12.71 23.33 2.11
CA GLY A 108 13.60 22.62 3.02
C GLY A 108 13.40 21.10 3.06
N PHE A 109 12.57 20.53 2.19
CA PHE A 109 12.43 19.09 2.07
C PHE A 109 13.64 18.47 1.37
N ALA A 110 14.05 17.26 1.79
CA ALA A 110 15.16 16.52 1.18
C ALA A 110 14.76 15.85 -0.15
N CYS A 111 13.83 16.44 -0.87
CA CYS A 111 13.30 15.97 -2.14
C CYS A 111 13.04 17.16 -3.08
N GLU A 112 13.14 16.92 -4.37
CA GLU A 112 12.79 17.87 -5.43
C GLU A 112 12.29 17.06 -6.64
N TRP A 113 11.11 17.41 -7.15
CA TRP A 113 10.45 16.67 -8.23
C TRP A 113 10.32 15.16 -7.93
N LYS A 114 10.18 14.80 -6.63
CA LYS A 114 10.01 13.40 -6.22
C LYS A 114 8.55 13.11 -5.88
N PRO A 115 7.89 12.26 -6.69
CA PRO A 115 6.49 11.88 -6.46
C PRO A 115 6.30 10.96 -5.25
N ASP A 116 7.37 10.30 -4.77
CA ASP A 116 7.40 9.42 -3.59
C ASP A 116 7.86 10.13 -2.30
N CYS A 117 7.91 11.45 -2.31
CA CYS A 117 8.29 12.23 -1.12
C CYS A 117 7.16 12.24 -0.09
N ALA A 118 7.26 11.40 0.94
CA ALA A 118 6.23 11.28 1.97
C ALA A 118 5.94 12.59 2.71
N ASP A 119 6.96 13.45 2.87
CA ASP A 119 6.84 14.74 3.58
C ASP A 119 5.94 15.76 2.85
N THR A 120 5.65 15.52 1.57
CA THR A 120 4.83 16.42 0.72
C THR A 120 3.55 15.76 0.21
N ALA A 121 3.14 14.68 0.87
CA ALA A 121 1.86 14.02 0.59
C ALA A 121 0.67 14.88 1.03
N MET A 122 -0.43 14.75 0.30
CA MET A 122 -1.70 15.40 0.62
C MET A 122 -2.60 14.46 1.42
N GLU A 123 -3.43 15.02 2.29
CA GLU A 123 -4.43 14.29 3.05
C GLU A 123 -5.83 14.47 2.46
N LEU A 124 -6.61 13.38 2.41
CA LEU A 124 -8.00 13.42 1.98
C LEU A 124 -8.88 14.00 3.11
N GLY A 125 -9.53 15.11 2.83
CA GLY A 125 -10.49 15.74 3.73
C GLY A 125 -11.87 15.08 3.69
N GLU A 126 -12.70 15.37 4.70
CA GLU A 126 -14.10 14.90 4.76
C GLU A 126 -14.97 15.41 3.60
N ASP A 127 -14.55 16.50 2.98
CA ASP A 127 -15.17 17.09 1.79
C ASP A 127 -14.80 16.41 0.47
N GLY A 128 -13.96 15.37 0.53
CA GLY A 128 -13.51 14.62 -0.64
C GLY A 128 -12.39 15.31 -1.42
N LEU A 129 -11.84 16.41 -0.92
CA LEU A 129 -10.69 17.12 -1.50
C LEU A 129 -9.40 16.72 -0.80
N TYR A 130 -8.33 16.59 -1.55
CA TYR A 130 -6.99 16.43 -0.98
C TYR A 130 -6.40 17.79 -0.63
N LYS A 131 -5.77 17.90 0.54
CA LYS A 131 -5.23 19.16 1.06
C LYS A 131 -3.86 18.94 1.68
N ALA A 132 -2.99 19.94 1.51
CA ALA A 132 -1.73 20.04 2.24
C ALA A 132 -1.33 21.51 2.38
N THR A 133 -0.72 21.88 3.52
CA THR A 133 -0.24 23.23 3.78
C THR A 133 1.24 23.18 4.12
N PHE A 134 2.02 24.01 3.44
CA PHE A 134 3.46 24.09 3.63
C PHE A 134 3.93 25.54 3.75
N THR A 135 4.96 25.76 4.55
CA THR A 135 5.66 27.05 4.57
C THR A 135 6.64 27.08 3.41
N ILE A 136 6.44 27.99 2.47
CA ILE A 136 7.24 28.10 1.25
C ILE A 136 7.85 29.51 1.20
N PRO A 137 9.17 29.67 0.92
CA PRO A 137 9.79 30.96 0.70
C PRO A 137 9.19 31.74 -0.49
N ALA A 138 9.38 33.04 -0.51
CA ALA A 138 9.02 33.84 -1.67
C ALA A 138 9.76 33.39 -2.93
N GLY A 139 9.03 33.26 -4.04
CA GLY A 139 9.60 32.77 -5.30
C GLY A 139 8.56 32.36 -6.31
N ASP A 140 9.04 31.97 -7.49
CA ASP A 140 8.26 31.38 -8.56
C ASP A 140 8.56 29.91 -8.63
N TYR A 141 7.52 29.08 -8.62
CA TYR A 141 7.63 27.64 -8.51
C TYR A 141 6.76 26.91 -9.53
N GLU A 142 7.09 25.65 -9.69
CA GLU A 142 6.31 24.71 -10.48
C GLU A 142 5.94 23.49 -9.62
N VAL A 143 4.77 22.93 -9.90
CA VAL A 143 4.24 21.74 -9.22
C VAL A 143 3.44 20.88 -10.18
N LYS A 144 3.34 19.60 -9.88
CA LYS A 144 2.36 18.66 -10.44
C LYS A 144 1.68 17.89 -9.31
N VAL A 145 0.56 17.29 -9.62
CA VAL A 145 -0.03 16.27 -8.77
C VAL A 145 0.39 14.90 -9.30
N ALA A 146 0.96 14.06 -8.44
CA ALA A 146 1.35 12.69 -8.79
C ALA A 146 0.68 11.70 -7.85
N LEU A 147 0.25 10.57 -8.40
CA LEU A 147 -0.42 9.52 -7.65
C LEU A 147 0.51 8.31 -7.47
N ASP A 148 0.27 7.58 -6.39
CA ASP A 148 0.93 6.30 -6.09
C ASP A 148 2.46 6.37 -6.06
N GLY A 149 3.01 7.57 -5.73
CA GLY A 149 4.44 7.80 -5.62
C GLY A 149 5.22 7.68 -6.93
N GLY A 150 4.55 7.69 -8.07
CA GLY A 150 5.15 7.55 -9.40
C GLY A 150 4.73 8.65 -10.36
N TRP A 151 5.32 8.61 -11.57
CA TRP A 151 4.97 9.49 -12.67
C TRP A 151 3.97 8.87 -13.66
N ASP A 152 3.59 7.60 -13.48
CA ASP A 152 2.68 6.89 -14.37
C ASP A 152 1.30 7.54 -14.42
N THR A 153 0.84 8.02 -13.26
CA THR A 153 -0.39 8.81 -13.15
C THR A 153 -0.05 10.15 -12.52
N ASN A 154 -0.11 11.21 -13.33
CA ASN A 154 0.12 12.57 -12.86
C ASN A 154 -0.76 13.57 -13.61
N TYR A 155 -1.02 14.70 -12.97
CA TYR A 155 -1.84 15.79 -13.50
C TYR A 155 -1.08 17.11 -13.41
N GLY A 156 -1.17 17.87 -14.49
CA GLY A 156 -0.55 19.18 -14.59
C GLY A 156 -1.58 20.29 -14.76
N LYS A 157 -1.18 21.34 -15.46
CA LYS A 157 -2.00 22.52 -15.71
C LYS A 157 -3.37 22.13 -16.28
N ASP A 158 -4.41 22.78 -15.77
CA ASP A 158 -5.81 22.59 -16.16
C ASP A 158 -6.32 21.15 -15.94
N GLY A 159 -5.70 20.38 -15.02
CA GLY A 159 -6.09 18.99 -14.72
C GLY A 159 -5.73 17.98 -15.79
N VAL A 160 -4.87 18.34 -16.73
CA VAL A 160 -4.49 17.46 -17.87
C VAL A 160 -3.56 16.36 -17.39
N ALA A 161 -3.92 15.11 -17.65
CA ALA A 161 -3.08 13.95 -17.38
C ALA A 161 -1.77 14.02 -18.18
N GLY A 162 -0.62 13.95 -17.49
CA GLY A 162 0.70 14.12 -18.09
C GLY A 162 0.97 15.53 -18.64
N GLY A 163 0.09 16.51 -18.36
CA GLY A 163 0.15 17.88 -18.87
C GLY A 163 1.36 18.69 -18.37
N ASP A 164 1.45 19.93 -18.81
CA ASP A 164 2.50 20.87 -18.41
C ASP A 164 2.48 21.14 -16.91
N ASN A 165 3.60 21.60 -16.35
CA ASN A 165 3.68 21.97 -14.94
C ASN A 165 2.74 23.14 -14.60
N ILE A 166 2.17 23.09 -13.41
CA ILE A 166 1.39 24.18 -12.83
C ILE A 166 2.38 25.18 -12.24
N THR A 167 2.33 26.42 -12.68
CA THR A 167 3.17 27.51 -12.15
C THR A 167 2.42 28.28 -11.08
N PHE A 168 3.11 28.64 -9.99
CA PHE A 168 2.57 29.50 -8.95
C PHE A 168 3.66 30.40 -8.36
N THR A 169 3.23 31.55 -7.82
CA THR A 169 4.12 32.55 -7.21
C THR A 169 3.78 32.70 -5.74
N VAL A 170 4.79 32.67 -4.89
CA VAL A 170 4.71 33.02 -3.46
C VAL A 170 5.31 34.40 -3.30
N PRO A 171 4.51 35.44 -3.04
CA PRO A 171 5.00 36.83 -3.03
C PRO A 171 5.84 37.14 -1.80
N THR A 172 5.61 36.46 -0.69
CA THR A 172 6.35 36.63 0.58
C THR A 172 6.40 35.25 1.26
N ASP A 173 7.47 34.99 2.02
CA ASP A 173 7.57 33.74 2.81
C ASP A 173 6.30 33.52 3.62
N GLY A 174 5.72 32.35 3.52
CA GLY A 174 4.48 32.06 4.22
C GLY A 174 3.87 30.69 3.93
N GLU A 175 2.70 30.48 4.53
CA GLU A 175 1.93 29.26 4.33
C GLU A 175 1.20 29.27 2.99
N VAL A 176 1.34 28.20 2.24
CA VAL A 176 0.62 27.90 0.98
C VAL A 176 -0.17 26.64 1.18
N THR A 177 -1.48 26.72 0.97
CA THR A 177 -2.36 25.56 1.00
C THR A 177 -2.67 25.12 -0.43
N PHE A 178 -2.31 23.88 -0.73
CA PHE A 178 -2.70 23.21 -1.97
C PHE A 178 -4.01 22.46 -1.73
N ILE A 179 -4.92 22.52 -2.71
CA ILE A 179 -6.21 21.82 -2.68
C ILE A 179 -6.39 21.17 -4.04
N TRP A 180 -6.44 19.84 -4.07
CA TRP A 180 -6.65 19.06 -5.28
C TRP A 180 -8.00 18.33 -5.25
N ASP A 181 -8.76 18.46 -6.32
CA ASP A 181 -10.05 17.79 -6.50
C ASP A 181 -9.88 16.55 -7.40
N PRO A 182 -10.07 15.33 -6.87
CA PRO A 182 -9.94 14.09 -7.63
C PRO A 182 -11.01 13.89 -8.70
N ASN A 183 -12.08 14.69 -8.72
CA ASN A 183 -13.14 14.58 -9.72
C ASN A 183 -12.87 15.46 -10.94
N THR A 184 -12.21 16.59 -10.74
CA THR A 184 -11.87 17.54 -11.80
C THR A 184 -10.39 17.53 -12.18
N PHE A 185 -9.55 16.91 -11.33
CA PHE A 185 -8.08 16.84 -11.42
C PHE A 185 -7.39 18.21 -11.32
N LEU A 186 -8.11 19.24 -10.89
CA LEU A 186 -7.58 20.60 -10.69
C LEU A 186 -6.89 20.74 -9.32
N LEU A 187 -5.74 21.42 -9.32
CA LEU A 187 -5.00 21.85 -8.16
C LEU A 187 -5.23 23.34 -7.94
#